data_f94281c3d92fd587fe2b9587ae8412e2
#
_entry.id   f94281c3d92fd587fe2b9587ae8412e2
#
_cell.length_a   1.000
_cell.length_b   1.000
_cell.length_c   1.000
_cell.angle_alpha   90.00
_cell.angle_beta   90.00
_cell.angle_gamma   90.00
#
_symmetry.space_group_name_H-M   'P 1'
#
loop_
_entity.id
_entity.type
_entity.pdbx_description
1 polymer ?
#
loop_
_entity_poly.entity_id
_entity_poly.type
_entity_poly.pdbx_seq_one_letter_code
_entity_poly.pdbx_strand_id
1 'polypeptide(L)'
;MRKTLAVVVLLLLPALALAQRTVTRVGIVAKPAVYTGPCPATISFIATIHVSRSPAFAEYVWERSDGAKGPRRRVDIRGEGRGVTDTWRIGAGRGRYVIWERLHVLAPTGIYSPPARVTVNCR
;
A
#
# COMPACT_ATOMS: atom_id res chain seq x y z
N MET A 1 -50.41 36.15 -35.07
CA MET A 1 -49.79 35.75 -33.76
C MET A 1 -48.60 34.79 -34.02
N ARG A 2 -47.42 35.26 -33.86
CA ARG A 2 -46.25 34.43 -34.02
C ARG A 2 -45.92 33.83 -32.67
N LYS A 3 -46.02 32.50 -32.52
CA LYS A 3 -45.57 31.78 -31.35
C LYS A 3 -44.07 31.52 -31.51
N THR A 4 -43.29 32.23 -30.74
CA THR A 4 -41.86 31.99 -30.66
C THR A 4 -41.63 30.75 -29.79
N LEU A 5 -41.24 29.65 -30.43
CA LEU A 5 -40.73 28.46 -29.69
C LEU A 5 -39.32 28.79 -29.19
N ALA A 6 -39.21 28.97 -27.91
CA ALA A 6 -37.89 29.01 -27.26
C ALA A 6 -37.32 27.59 -27.19
N VAL A 7 -36.37 27.29 -28.05
CA VAL A 7 -35.61 26.05 -27.97
C VAL A 7 -34.62 26.20 -26.82
N VAL A 8 -34.91 25.56 -25.70
CA VAL A 8 -33.96 25.42 -24.59
C VAL A 8 -32.96 24.35 -25.00
N VAL A 9 -31.81 24.78 -25.48
CA VAL A 9 -30.68 23.91 -25.72
C VAL A 9 -30.08 23.57 -24.35
N LEU A 10 -30.43 22.39 -23.84
CA LEU A 10 -29.80 21.83 -22.65
C LEU A 10 -28.39 21.41 -23.04
N LEU A 11 -27.40 22.25 -22.74
CA LEU A 11 -25.99 21.90 -22.86
C LEU A 11 -25.67 20.85 -21.80
N LEU A 12 -25.75 19.58 -22.17
CA LEU A 12 -25.15 18.48 -21.44
C LEU A 12 -23.63 18.65 -21.51
N LEU A 13 -23.10 19.35 -20.54
CA LEU A 13 -21.67 19.34 -20.31
C LEU A 13 -21.28 17.89 -19.94
N PRO A 14 -20.44 17.21 -20.74
CA PRO A 14 -19.90 15.94 -20.29
C PRO A 14 -19.13 16.22 -19.02
N ALA A 15 -19.55 15.62 -17.92
CA ALA A 15 -18.73 15.55 -16.72
C ALA A 15 -17.42 14.86 -17.14
N LEU A 16 -16.38 15.66 -17.35
CA LEU A 16 -15.03 15.14 -17.50
C LEU A 16 -14.73 14.42 -16.21
N ALA A 17 -14.91 13.10 -16.21
CA ALA A 17 -14.40 12.26 -15.16
C ALA A 17 -12.89 12.46 -15.16
N LEU A 18 -12.40 13.31 -14.26
CA LEU A 18 -10.98 13.46 -13.99
C LEU A 18 -10.47 12.06 -13.64
N ALA A 19 -9.65 11.49 -14.54
CA ALA A 19 -9.02 10.20 -14.30
C ALA A 19 -8.23 10.31 -12.99
N GLN A 20 -8.78 9.77 -11.92
CA GLN A 20 -8.14 9.82 -10.61
C GLN A 20 -6.85 9.02 -10.67
N ARG A 21 -5.79 9.59 -10.14
CA ARG A 21 -4.49 8.93 -9.98
C ARG A 21 -4.60 7.96 -8.82
N THR A 22 -5.03 6.74 -9.11
CA THR A 22 -5.32 5.74 -8.10
C THR A 22 -4.19 4.75 -7.96
N VAL A 23 -4.04 4.22 -6.75
CA VAL A 23 -3.22 3.05 -6.50
C VAL A 23 -3.97 1.83 -7.04
N THR A 24 -3.33 1.07 -7.91
CA THR A 24 -3.94 -0.07 -8.59
C THR A 24 -3.63 -1.39 -7.91
N ARG A 25 -2.44 -1.50 -7.32
CA ARG A 25 -1.97 -2.73 -6.70
C ARG A 25 -0.88 -2.43 -5.69
N VAL A 26 -0.82 -3.23 -4.62
CA VAL A 26 0.27 -3.22 -3.66
C VAL A 26 0.79 -4.65 -3.51
N GLY A 27 2.04 -4.87 -3.90
CA GLY A 27 2.76 -6.11 -3.66
C GLY A 27 3.62 -6.00 -2.42
N ILE A 28 4.01 -7.13 -1.83
CA ILE A 28 4.90 -7.16 -0.67
C ILE A 28 5.72 -8.45 -0.67
N VAL A 29 6.95 -8.34 -0.24
CA VAL A 29 7.85 -9.49 0.03
C VAL A 29 8.55 -9.30 1.36
N ALA A 30 8.85 -10.40 2.02
CA ALA A 30 9.68 -10.42 3.23
C ALA A 30 11.03 -11.05 2.90
N LYS A 31 12.10 -10.49 3.49
CA LYS A 31 13.47 -10.98 3.34
C LYS A 31 14.16 -11.06 4.69
N PRO A 32 14.51 -12.27 5.14
CA PRO A 32 14.09 -13.57 4.62
C PRO A 32 12.66 -13.94 5.01
N ALA A 33 11.99 -14.79 4.24
CA ALA A 33 10.66 -15.31 4.58
C ALA A 33 10.74 -16.43 5.62
N VAL A 34 11.88 -17.14 5.67
CA VAL A 34 12.18 -18.14 6.69
C VAL A 34 13.59 -17.87 7.22
N TYR A 35 13.71 -17.73 8.51
CA TYR A 35 14.99 -17.54 9.18
C TYR A 35 15.18 -18.61 10.24
N THR A 36 16.40 -19.16 10.31
CA THR A 36 16.81 -20.07 11.37
C THR A 36 18.19 -19.65 11.86
N GLY A 37 18.31 -19.37 13.13
CA GLY A 37 19.58 -18.93 13.71
C GLY A 37 19.41 -18.18 15.02
N PRO A 38 20.46 -17.45 15.44
CA PRO A 38 20.41 -16.61 16.64
C PRO A 38 19.37 -15.51 16.53
N CYS A 39 18.70 -15.21 17.62
CA CYS A 39 17.72 -14.14 17.70
C CYS A 39 18.16 -13.01 18.63
N PRO A 40 17.69 -11.77 18.42
CA PRO A 40 16.65 -11.39 17.45
C PRO A 40 17.14 -11.45 16.00
N ALA A 41 16.21 -11.80 15.10
CA ALA A 41 16.43 -11.72 13.66
C ALA A 41 15.85 -10.43 13.11
N THR A 42 16.53 -9.80 12.16
CA THR A 42 16.02 -8.61 11.47
C THR A 42 15.41 -9.03 10.14
N ILE A 43 14.12 -8.75 10.00
CA ILE A 43 13.36 -9.05 8.78
C ILE A 43 13.06 -7.75 8.07
N SER A 44 13.30 -7.70 6.77
CA SER A 44 12.92 -6.58 5.91
C SER A 44 11.66 -6.89 5.14
N PHE A 45 10.69 -5.98 5.19
CA PHE A 45 9.47 -6.04 4.40
C PHE A 45 9.54 -4.96 3.34
N ILE A 46 9.38 -5.35 2.08
CA ILE A 46 9.47 -4.46 0.94
C ILE A 46 8.13 -4.52 0.21
N ALA A 47 7.40 -3.42 0.23
CA ALA A 47 6.15 -3.27 -0.51
C ALA A 47 6.37 -2.42 -1.75
N THR A 48 5.68 -2.76 -2.83
CA THR A 48 5.67 -1.97 -4.06
C THR A 48 4.27 -1.45 -4.32
N ILE A 49 4.14 -0.14 -4.40
CA ILE A 49 2.88 0.55 -4.66
C ILE A 49 2.83 0.89 -6.13
N HIS A 50 1.87 0.29 -6.85
CA HIS A 50 1.64 0.55 -8.28
C HIS A 50 0.51 1.54 -8.47
N VAL A 51 0.69 2.44 -9.42
CA VAL A 51 -0.28 3.50 -9.74
C VAL A 51 -0.69 3.42 -11.22
N SER A 52 -1.92 3.85 -11.49
CA SER A 52 -2.46 3.88 -12.86
C SER A 52 -1.87 4.99 -13.71
N ARG A 53 -1.41 6.06 -13.07
CA ARG A 53 -0.84 7.24 -13.74
C ARG A 53 0.13 7.94 -12.81
N SER A 54 1.26 8.36 -13.36
CA SER A 54 2.24 9.18 -12.64
C SER A 54 2.32 10.60 -13.24
N PRO A 55 2.76 11.61 -12.47
CA PRO A 55 3.13 11.52 -11.07
C PRO A 55 1.92 11.33 -10.16
N ALA A 56 2.13 10.64 -9.05
CA ALA A 56 1.12 10.35 -8.06
C ALA A 56 1.72 10.40 -6.66
N PHE A 57 0.90 10.22 -5.64
CA PHE A 57 1.36 10.03 -4.27
C PHE A 57 0.59 8.91 -3.61
N ALA A 58 1.12 8.37 -2.55
CA ALA A 58 0.41 7.48 -1.65
C ALA A 58 0.70 7.85 -0.20
N GLU A 59 -0.32 7.78 0.63
CA GLU A 59 -0.17 7.82 2.09
C GLU A 59 -0.48 6.43 2.63
N TYR A 60 0.35 5.96 3.52
CA TYR A 60 0.30 4.57 3.98
C TYR A 60 0.75 4.41 5.42
N VAL A 61 0.38 3.29 6.00
CA VAL A 61 0.87 2.78 7.27
C VAL A 61 1.27 1.32 7.12
N TRP A 62 2.28 0.90 7.89
CA TRP A 62 2.62 -0.51 8.05
C TRP A 62 1.78 -1.09 9.18
N GLU A 63 1.27 -2.29 8.97
CA GLU A 63 0.49 -3.02 9.98
C GLU A 63 1.13 -4.38 10.26
N ARG A 64 1.28 -4.70 11.52
CA ARG A 64 1.94 -5.92 12.00
C ARG A 64 0.95 -6.88 12.64
N SER A 65 1.29 -8.16 12.60
CA SER A 65 0.45 -9.23 13.15
C SER A 65 0.22 -9.12 14.67
N ASP A 66 1.06 -8.40 15.40
CA ASP A 66 0.87 -8.11 16.82
C ASP A 66 -0.11 -6.96 17.09
N GLY A 67 -0.69 -6.37 16.05
CA GLY A 67 -1.61 -5.24 16.13
C GLY A 67 -0.93 -3.87 16.09
N ALA A 68 0.39 -3.82 16.09
CA ALA A 68 1.11 -2.56 15.97
C ALA A 68 0.90 -1.93 14.58
N LYS A 69 0.79 -0.60 14.57
CA LYS A 69 0.72 0.19 13.34
C LYS A 69 1.82 1.23 13.35
N GLY A 70 2.51 1.36 12.23
CA GLY A 70 3.50 2.40 12.04
C GLY A 70 2.87 3.78 11.87
N PRO A 71 3.69 4.82 11.85
CA PRO A 71 3.22 6.17 11.60
C PRO A 71 2.71 6.30 10.16
N ARG A 72 1.80 7.24 9.95
CA ARG A 72 1.34 7.61 8.61
C ARG A 72 2.49 8.26 7.87
N ARG A 73 2.79 7.75 6.67
CA ARG A 73 3.85 8.25 5.80
C ARG A 73 3.30 8.58 4.43
N ARG A 74 3.99 9.46 3.73
CA ARG A 74 3.70 9.83 2.36
C ARG A 74 4.90 9.51 1.47
N VAL A 75 4.62 9.01 0.27
CA VAL A 75 5.61 8.80 -0.78
C VAL A 75 5.10 9.36 -2.09
N ASP A 76 6.00 10.03 -2.84
CA ASP A 76 5.72 10.49 -4.19
C ASP A 76 6.17 9.41 -5.18
N ILE A 77 5.34 9.18 -6.20
CA ILE A 77 5.54 8.12 -7.19
C ILE A 77 5.63 8.76 -8.56
N ARG A 78 6.80 8.64 -9.21
CA ARG A 78 7.08 9.25 -10.51
C ARG A 78 7.14 8.26 -11.66
N GLY A 79 6.99 7.00 -11.41
CA GLY A 79 6.95 5.93 -12.39
C GLY A 79 5.69 5.09 -12.22
N GLU A 80 5.74 3.87 -12.68
CA GLU A 80 4.63 2.94 -12.57
C GLU A 80 4.42 2.43 -11.13
N GLY A 81 5.48 2.50 -10.32
CA GLY A 81 5.43 2.07 -8.94
C GLY A 81 6.58 2.58 -8.10
N ARG A 82 6.46 2.44 -6.81
CA ARG A 82 7.48 2.81 -5.83
C ARG A 82 7.54 1.80 -4.69
N GLY A 83 8.78 1.40 -4.36
CA GLY A 83 9.06 0.56 -3.21
C GLY A 83 9.13 1.36 -1.92
N VAL A 84 8.60 0.79 -0.84
CA VAL A 84 8.75 1.26 0.53
C VAL A 84 9.14 0.08 1.40
N THR A 85 9.97 0.34 2.42
CA THR A 85 10.57 -0.73 3.24
C THR A 85 10.33 -0.45 4.71
N ASP A 86 10.04 -1.52 5.46
CA ASP A 86 10.04 -1.53 6.91
C ASP A 86 10.91 -2.68 7.42
N THR A 87 11.47 -2.55 8.60
CA THR A 87 12.25 -3.60 9.25
C THR A 87 11.64 -3.93 10.60
N TRP A 88 11.68 -5.22 10.94
CA TRP A 88 11.19 -5.70 12.23
C TRP A 88 12.17 -6.69 12.83
N ARG A 89 12.57 -6.45 14.05
CA ARG A 89 13.44 -7.37 14.81
C ARG A 89 12.55 -8.32 15.61
N ILE A 90 12.73 -9.61 15.38
CA ILE A 90 11.86 -10.67 15.87
C ILE A 90 12.64 -11.65 16.71
N GLY A 91 12.01 -12.07 17.80
CA GLY A 91 12.42 -13.21 18.60
C GLY A 91 13.44 -12.90 19.67
N ALA A 92 13.50 -13.79 20.62
CA ALA A 92 14.47 -13.80 21.71
C ALA A 92 14.70 -15.23 22.16
N GLY A 93 15.95 -15.55 22.53
CA GLY A 93 16.30 -16.88 23.03
C GLY A 93 16.05 -17.97 22.00
N ARG A 94 15.29 -18.99 22.41
CA ARG A 94 14.88 -20.13 21.57
C ARG A 94 13.38 -20.11 21.38
N GLY A 95 12.93 -20.53 20.21
CA GLY A 95 11.51 -20.63 19.91
C GLY A 95 11.20 -20.39 18.45
N ARG A 96 9.94 -20.56 18.11
CA ARG A 96 9.42 -20.36 16.77
C ARG A 96 8.40 -19.23 16.78
N TYR A 97 8.60 -18.26 15.90
CA TYR A 97 7.70 -17.11 15.72
C TYR A 97 7.15 -17.15 14.31
N VAL A 98 5.84 -17.03 14.19
CA VAL A 98 5.16 -16.85 12.89
C VAL A 98 4.49 -15.50 12.93
N ILE A 99 4.94 -14.61 12.07
CA ILE A 99 4.48 -13.23 12.01
C ILE A 99 4.13 -12.85 10.57
N TRP A 100 3.46 -11.73 10.43
CA TRP A 100 3.26 -11.10 9.13
C TRP A 100 3.23 -9.59 9.27
N GLU A 101 3.51 -8.94 8.17
CA GLU A 101 3.36 -7.49 8.01
C GLU A 101 2.68 -7.22 6.69
N ARG A 102 1.88 -6.17 6.63
CA ARG A 102 1.23 -5.71 5.41
C ARG A 102 1.28 -4.20 5.30
N LEU A 103 1.17 -3.69 4.09
CA LEU A 103 1.02 -2.28 3.84
C LEU A 103 -0.46 -1.94 3.67
N HIS A 104 -0.90 -0.91 4.37
CA HIS A 104 -2.22 -0.31 4.19
C HIS A 104 -2.05 1.06 3.55
N VAL A 105 -2.39 1.18 2.28
CA VAL A 105 -2.46 2.47 1.60
C VAL A 105 -3.78 3.12 1.96
N LEU A 106 -3.71 4.35 2.50
CA LEU A 106 -4.85 5.10 3.01
C LEU A 106 -5.42 6.07 1.98
N ALA A 107 -4.53 6.69 1.20
CA ALA A 107 -4.89 7.69 0.19
C ALA A 107 -3.92 7.60 -1.00
N PRO A 108 -4.35 7.95 -2.21
CA PRO A 108 -5.67 8.42 -2.61
C PRO A 108 -6.75 7.32 -2.65
N THR A 109 -6.35 6.05 -2.63
CA THR A 109 -7.23 4.89 -2.64
C THR A 109 -6.90 3.99 -1.47
N GLY A 110 -7.90 3.61 -0.68
CA GLY A 110 -7.73 2.63 0.40
C GLY A 110 -7.53 1.23 -0.17
N ILE A 111 -6.35 0.66 0.05
CA ILE A 111 -6.02 -0.70 -0.42
C ILE A 111 -4.98 -1.34 0.50
N TYR A 112 -5.11 -2.63 0.73
CA TYR A 112 -4.15 -3.44 1.47
C TYR A 112 -3.30 -4.27 0.54
N SER A 113 -2.00 -4.42 0.88
CA SER A 113 -1.23 -5.51 0.33
C SER A 113 -1.71 -6.85 0.91
N PRO A 114 -1.42 -7.98 0.26
CA PRO A 114 -1.44 -9.26 0.95
C PRO A 114 -0.49 -9.21 2.15
N PRO A 115 -0.72 -9.98 3.22
CA PRO A 115 0.25 -10.11 4.28
C PRO A 115 1.47 -10.90 3.81
N ALA A 116 2.67 -10.41 4.13
CA ALA A 116 3.91 -11.17 3.94
C ALA A 116 4.21 -11.95 5.23
N ARG A 117 4.09 -13.26 5.18
CA ARG A 117 4.31 -14.15 6.32
C ARG A 117 5.77 -14.52 6.45
N VAL A 118 6.25 -14.59 7.68
CA VAL A 118 7.62 -14.95 8.02
C VAL A 118 7.60 -15.96 9.15
N THR A 119 8.46 -16.96 9.03
CA THR A 119 8.76 -17.91 10.13
C THR A 119 10.17 -17.65 10.61
N VAL A 120 10.33 -17.39 11.91
CA VAL A 120 11.60 -17.18 12.58
C VAL A 120 11.82 -18.31 13.57
N ASN A 121 12.85 -19.12 13.35
CA ASN A 121 13.25 -20.20 14.23
C ASN A 121 14.50 -19.76 14.99
N CYS A 122 14.33 -19.43 16.26
CA CYS A 122 15.42 -19.00 17.15
C CYS A 122 16.10 -20.21 17.80
N ARG A 123 17.41 -20.25 17.76
CA ARG A 123 18.22 -21.29 18.40
C ARG A 123 19.55 -20.78 18.93
#